data_e350a6fe2b8aa2781d08da50e77e8f0f
#
_entry.id   e350a6fe2b8aa2781d08da50e77e8f0f
#
_cell.length_a   1.000
_cell.length_b   1.000
_cell.length_c   1.000
_cell.angle_alpha   90.00
_cell.angle_beta   90.00
_cell.angle_gamma   90.00
#
_symmetry.space_group_name_H-M   'P 1'
#
loop_
_entity.id
_entity.type
_entity.pdbx_description
1 polymer ?
#
loop_
_entity_poly.entity_id
_entity_poly.type
_entity_poly.pdbx_seq_one_letter_code
_entity_poly.pdbx_strand_id
1 'polypeptide(L)'
;MTTASRLPVGPGERVLDLCAAPGGKATALGAKLFGEGLLVANDISASRVKALLKNIEVMGIPNSFLLNEVPAKIAEQFPAYFDKILVDAPCSGEGMFRKNPEAARVWSEEKPPECAKMQKEIVKQAISMLKPGGMMIYSTCTFSPEENEQIIAWVLREFPEMQLIPMKGYEGFSEGRPDLADGNPELKKCVRIWPHHMDGEGHFVALMQKSRTPEMDDVSPEKSSAYISEADEESSDHDDVKKKKKKAKKGRKDQKERNIQFG
;
A
#
# COMPACT_ATOMS: atom_id res chain seq x y z
N MET A 1 3.09 -14.08 5.69
CA MET A 1 4.08 -13.11 5.17
C MET A 1 4.38 -13.28 3.67
N THR A 2 3.99 -14.39 3.06
CA THR A 2 4.23 -14.69 1.63
C THR A 2 3.74 -13.59 0.68
N THR A 3 2.54 -13.03 0.90
CA THR A 3 1.95 -11.98 0.06
C THR A 3 2.83 -10.73 -0.03
N ALA A 4 3.21 -10.13 1.10
CA ALA A 4 4.04 -8.92 1.13
C ALA A 4 5.43 -9.13 0.50
N SER A 5 5.98 -10.36 0.57
CA SER A 5 7.28 -10.67 -0.05
C SER A 5 7.21 -10.67 -1.58
N ARG A 6 6.02 -10.87 -2.17
CA ARG A 6 5.80 -10.92 -3.63
C ARG A 6 5.61 -9.56 -4.27
N LEU A 7 5.28 -8.52 -3.50
CA LEU A 7 5.27 -7.16 -4.01
C LEU A 7 6.71 -6.63 -4.02
N PRO A 8 7.26 -6.29 -5.21
CA PRO A 8 8.61 -5.75 -5.32
C PRO A 8 8.61 -4.29 -4.87
N VAL A 9 8.94 -4.06 -3.60
CA VAL A 9 9.08 -2.73 -2.99
C VAL A 9 10.56 -2.42 -2.85
N GLY A 10 10.94 -1.18 -3.16
CA GLY A 10 12.28 -0.63 -3.00
C GLY A 10 12.30 0.73 -2.30
N PRO A 11 13.50 1.22 -1.91
CA PRO A 11 13.67 2.54 -1.31
C PRO A 11 13.10 3.67 -2.18
N GLY A 12 12.59 4.73 -1.55
CA GLY A 12 12.01 5.89 -2.22
C GLY A 12 10.58 5.73 -2.74
N GLU A 13 10.02 4.51 -2.77
CA GLU A 13 8.66 4.27 -3.26
C GLU A 13 7.57 4.70 -2.26
N ARG A 14 6.40 5.04 -2.80
CA ARG A 14 5.17 5.29 -2.04
C ARG A 14 4.33 4.03 -2.06
N VAL A 15 4.19 3.42 -0.90
CA VAL A 15 3.54 2.11 -0.72
C VAL A 15 2.28 2.26 0.11
N LEU A 16 1.17 1.68 -0.34
CA LEU A 16 -0.08 1.60 0.41
C LEU A 16 -0.38 0.15 0.79
N ASP A 17 -0.62 -0.10 2.07
CA ASP A 17 -1.32 -1.29 2.57
C ASP A 17 -2.74 -0.88 2.93
N LEU A 18 -3.73 -1.24 2.12
CA LEU A 18 -5.09 -0.69 2.19
C LEU A 18 -5.96 -1.34 3.28
N CYS A 19 -5.64 -2.58 3.69
CA CYS A 19 -6.34 -3.36 4.71
C CYS A 19 -5.33 -3.93 5.71
N ALA A 20 -4.53 -3.05 6.32
CA ALA A 20 -3.23 -3.37 6.91
C ALA A 20 -3.27 -4.14 8.24
N ALA A 21 -4.32 -3.95 9.04
CA ALA A 21 -4.32 -4.48 10.41
C ALA A 21 -4.36 -6.03 10.45
N PRO A 22 -3.57 -6.62 11.35
CA PRO A 22 -2.86 -6.04 12.49
C PRO A 22 -1.46 -5.48 12.19
N GLY A 23 -0.95 -5.50 10.94
CA GLY A 23 0.29 -4.83 10.56
C GLY A 23 1.44 -5.73 10.10
N GLY A 24 1.29 -7.06 10.13
CA GLY A 24 2.37 -7.97 9.74
C GLY A 24 2.82 -7.82 8.27
N LYS A 25 1.90 -7.50 7.35
CA LYS A 25 2.23 -7.22 5.95
C LYS A 25 2.76 -5.80 5.78
N ALA A 26 2.12 -4.81 6.42
CA ALA A 26 2.57 -3.41 6.42
C ALA A 26 4.01 -3.27 6.91
N THR A 27 4.37 -3.90 8.04
CA THR A 27 5.75 -3.85 8.56
C THR A 27 6.75 -4.53 7.64
N ALA A 28 6.37 -5.63 6.98
CA ALA A 28 7.22 -6.30 5.99
C ALA A 28 7.44 -5.45 4.73
N LEU A 29 6.46 -4.63 4.32
CA LEU A 29 6.61 -3.66 3.23
C LEU A 29 7.47 -2.47 3.66
N GLY A 30 7.22 -1.92 4.86
CA GLY A 30 7.99 -0.82 5.42
C GLY A 30 9.47 -1.13 5.58
N ALA A 31 9.79 -2.36 6.00
CA ALA A 31 11.19 -2.80 6.10
C ALA A 31 11.94 -2.76 4.75
N LYS A 32 11.24 -3.00 3.62
CA LYS A 32 11.84 -2.94 2.27
C LYS A 32 12.13 -1.51 1.79
N LEU A 33 11.52 -0.51 2.42
CA LEU A 33 11.78 0.89 2.12
C LEU A 33 13.09 1.40 2.73
N PHE A 34 13.69 0.68 3.68
CA PHE A 34 14.93 1.07 4.36
C PHE A 34 14.93 2.51 4.91
N GLY A 35 13.75 3.00 5.33
CA GLY A 35 13.59 4.37 5.83
C GLY A 35 13.41 5.45 4.75
N GLU A 36 13.46 5.09 3.47
CA GLU A 36 13.25 6.00 2.34
C GLU A 36 11.86 5.83 1.72
N GLY A 37 11.28 6.89 1.17
CA GLY A 37 9.92 6.86 0.63
C GLY A 37 8.82 6.95 1.71
N LEU A 38 7.67 6.31 1.48
CA LEU A 38 6.50 6.42 2.36
C LEU A 38 5.71 5.11 2.41
N LEU A 39 5.43 4.61 3.62
CA LEU A 39 4.42 3.59 3.87
C LEU A 39 3.14 4.25 4.36
N VAL A 40 2.04 4.11 3.63
CA VAL A 40 0.69 4.41 4.12
C VAL A 40 0.02 3.09 4.48
N ALA A 41 -0.47 2.97 5.72
CA ALA A 41 -1.14 1.76 6.19
C ALA A 41 -2.53 2.12 6.73
N ASN A 42 -3.55 1.53 6.15
CA ASN A 42 -4.94 1.81 6.48
C ASN A 42 -5.69 0.59 7.00
N ASP A 43 -6.61 0.79 7.92
CA ASP A 43 -7.66 -0.17 8.23
C ASP A 43 -8.94 0.56 8.65
N ILE A 44 -10.10 0.10 8.18
CA ILE A 44 -11.39 0.70 8.49
C ILE A 44 -11.78 0.54 9.98
N SER A 45 -11.25 -0.46 10.66
CA SER A 45 -11.56 -0.75 12.06
C SER A 45 -10.65 0.01 13.02
N ALA A 46 -11.19 0.99 13.73
CA ALA A 46 -10.45 1.78 14.72
C ALA A 46 -9.82 0.92 15.84
N SER A 47 -10.46 -0.19 16.22
CA SER A 47 -9.89 -1.11 17.20
C SER A 47 -8.67 -1.85 16.66
N ARG A 48 -8.69 -2.23 15.37
CA ARG A 48 -7.58 -2.93 14.71
C ARG A 48 -6.41 -2.00 14.40
N VAL A 49 -6.67 -0.72 14.12
CA VAL A 49 -5.61 0.30 13.90
C VAL A 49 -4.71 0.47 15.13
N LYS A 50 -5.23 0.27 16.35
CA LYS A 50 -4.39 0.29 17.56
C LYS A 50 -3.33 -0.81 17.56
N ALA A 51 -3.68 -2.01 17.09
CA ALA A 51 -2.72 -3.11 16.94
C ALA A 51 -1.71 -2.84 15.80
N LEU A 52 -2.19 -2.24 14.70
CA LEU A 52 -1.35 -1.81 13.58
C LEU A 52 -0.31 -0.79 14.05
N LEU A 53 -0.72 0.26 14.77
CA LEU A 53 0.18 1.27 15.34
C LEU A 53 1.26 0.62 16.19
N LYS A 54 0.85 -0.22 17.15
CA LYS A 54 1.80 -0.91 18.03
C LYS A 54 2.84 -1.72 17.23
N ASN A 55 2.42 -2.43 16.19
CA ASN A 55 3.33 -3.23 15.38
C ASN A 55 4.29 -2.36 14.54
N ILE A 56 3.82 -1.24 14.00
CA ILE A 56 4.67 -0.27 13.27
C ILE A 56 5.74 0.31 14.22
N GLU A 57 5.35 0.71 15.45
CA GLU A 57 6.27 1.24 16.45
C GLU A 57 7.30 0.19 16.90
N VAL A 58 6.86 -1.03 17.22
CA VAL A 58 7.75 -2.12 17.66
C VAL A 58 8.75 -2.49 16.57
N MET A 59 8.33 -2.49 15.31
CA MET A 59 9.20 -2.80 14.17
C MET A 59 10.04 -1.60 13.71
N GLY A 60 9.86 -0.43 14.32
CA GLY A 60 10.68 0.76 14.07
C GLY A 60 10.57 1.26 12.62
N ILE A 61 9.37 1.34 12.04
CA ILE A 61 9.17 1.84 10.67
C ILE A 61 8.95 3.37 10.73
N PRO A 62 9.98 4.20 10.49
CA PRO A 62 9.92 5.64 10.79
C PRO A 62 9.13 6.44 9.74
N ASN A 63 9.13 5.99 8.49
CA ASN A 63 8.53 6.64 7.33
C ASN A 63 7.12 6.11 7.05
N SER A 64 6.29 6.00 8.10
CA SER A 64 4.94 5.45 8.00
C SER A 64 3.86 6.47 8.38
N PHE A 65 2.73 6.38 7.69
CA PHE A 65 1.53 7.16 7.96
C PHE A 65 0.32 6.22 8.09
N LEU A 66 -0.35 6.26 9.24
CA LEU A 66 -1.46 5.37 9.55
C LEU A 66 -2.79 6.09 9.36
N LEU A 67 -3.72 5.40 8.72
CA LEU A 67 -5.07 5.88 8.47
C LEU A 67 -6.11 4.95 9.12
N ASN A 68 -7.24 5.54 9.50
CA ASN A 68 -8.44 4.83 9.87
C ASN A 68 -9.61 5.38 9.04
N GLU A 69 -9.63 5.01 7.76
CA GLU A 69 -10.56 5.63 6.81
C GLU A 69 -11.10 4.60 5.80
N VAL A 70 -12.25 4.91 5.20
CA VAL A 70 -12.80 4.11 4.10
C VAL A 70 -11.98 4.31 2.82
N PRO A 71 -11.74 3.25 2.02
CA PRO A 71 -10.92 3.34 0.81
C PRO A 71 -11.32 4.44 -0.17
N ALA A 72 -12.62 4.71 -0.32
CA ALA A 72 -13.13 5.76 -1.23
C ALA A 72 -12.60 7.15 -0.88
N LYS A 73 -12.57 7.52 0.41
CA LYS A 73 -12.05 8.83 0.83
C LYS A 73 -10.53 8.94 0.64
N ILE A 74 -9.81 7.84 0.79
CA ILE A 74 -8.37 7.82 0.51
C ILE A 74 -8.15 8.03 -0.99
N ALA A 75 -8.94 7.37 -1.84
CA ALA A 75 -8.85 7.48 -3.29
C ALA A 75 -9.12 8.91 -3.80
N GLU A 76 -10.04 9.65 -3.17
CA GLU A 76 -10.30 11.06 -3.47
C GLU A 76 -9.07 11.96 -3.23
N GLN A 77 -8.23 11.63 -2.25
CA GLN A 77 -7.09 12.44 -1.86
C GLN A 77 -5.79 12.03 -2.57
N PHE A 78 -5.69 10.78 -3.03
CA PHE A 78 -4.45 10.20 -3.55
C PHE A 78 -4.62 9.57 -4.95
N PRO A 79 -5.25 10.25 -5.95
CA PRO A 79 -5.39 9.70 -7.29
C PRO A 79 -4.01 9.50 -7.93
N ALA A 80 -3.77 8.31 -8.50
CA ALA A 80 -2.51 7.93 -9.17
C ALA A 80 -1.24 8.30 -8.36
N TYR A 81 -1.26 8.05 -7.04
CA TYR A 81 -0.21 8.50 -6.12
C TYR A 81 0.79 7.42 -5.73
N PHE A 82 0.34 6.17 -5.58
CA PHE A 82 1.17 5.09 -5.05
C PHE A 82 1.89 4.32 -6.15
N ASP A 83 3.15 3.99 -5.89
CA ASP A 83 3.97 3.13 -6.76
C ASP A 83 3.61 1.65 -6.55
N LYS A 84 3.27 1.29 -5.30
CA LYS A 84 2.90 -0.07 -4.90
C LYS A 84 1.67 -0.06 -3.99
N ILE A 85 0.75 -0.98 -4.23
CA ILE A 85 -0.42 -1.17 -3.37
C ILE A 85 -0.56 -2.64 -2.98
N LEU A 86 -0.78 -2.90 -1.71
CA LEU A 86 -1.19 -4.19 -1.19
C LEU A 86 -2.66 -4.12 -0.77
N VAL A 87 -3.46 -5.05 -1.28
CA VAL A 87 -4.84 -5.28 -0.89
C VAL A 87 -4.96 -6.69 -0.34
N ASP A 88 -4.74 -6.86 0.97
CA ASP A 88 -5.06 -8.10 1.68
C ASP A 88 -6.52 -8.01 2.09
N ALA A 89 -7.40 -8.42 1.19
CA ALA A 89 -8.80 -8.08 1.22
C ALA A 89 -9.55 -8.78 2.39
N PRO A 90 -10.50 -8.09 3.05
CA PRO A 90 -11.44 -8.77 3.93
C PRO A 90 -12.19 -9.82 3.12
N CYS A 91 -12.26 -11.06 3.64
CA CYS A 91 -12.78 -12.23 2.92
C CYS A 91 -13.53 -13.19 3.84
N SER A 92 -14.16 -14.23 3.27
CA SER A 92 -14.87 -15.27 4.02
C SER A 92 -13.98 -16.11 4.94
N GLY A 93 -12.67 -16.17 4.66
CA GLY A 93 -11.66 -16.67 5.58
C GLY A 93 -11.54 -18.18 5.69
N GLU A 94 -11.97 -18.96 4.71
CA GLU A 94 -11.95 -20.44 4.69
C GLU A 94 -10.54 -21.00 4.93
N GLY A 95 -9.51 -20.36 4.40
CA GLY A 95 -8.11 -20.75 4.60
C GLY A 95 -7.62 -20.65 6.04
N MET A 96 -8.40 -19.97 6.91
CA MET A 96 -8.08 -19.77 8.32
C MET A 96 -8.78 -20.74 9.27
N PHE A 97 -9.67 -21.61 8.80
CA PHE A 97 -10.49 -22.48 9.66
C PHE A 97 -9.65 -23.38 10.56
N ARG A 98 -8.49 -23.84 10.10
CA ARG A 98 -7.57 -24.63 10.93
C ARG A 98 -7.03 -23.84 12.12
N LYS A 99 -6.73 -22.55 11.94
CA LYS A 99 -6.19 -21.66 12.96
C LYS A 99 -7.29 -21.03 13.83
N ASN A 100 -8.43 -20.76 13.23
CA ASN A 100 -9.58 -20.16 13.88
C ASN A 100 -10.86 -20.97 13.63
N PRO A 101 -11.11 -22.03 14.43
CA PRO A 101 -12.30 -22.87 14.28
C PRO A 101 -13.63 -22.10 14.47
N GLU A 102 -13.62 -21.00 15.20
CA GLU A 102 -14.80 -20.14 15.38
C GLU A 102 -15.24 -19.53 14.03
N ALA A 103 -14.29 -19.18 13.14
CA ALA A 103 -14.61 -18.67 11.81
C ALA A 103 -15.42 -19.70 10.99
N ALA A 104 -15.13 -20.98 11.14
CA ALA A 104 -15.88 -22.04 10.45
C ALA A 104 -17.32 -22.18 10.94
N ARG A 105 -17.58 -21.88 12.23
CA ARG A 105 -18.93 -21.96 12.81
C ARG A 105 -19.89 -20.88 12.35
N VAL A 106 -19.34 -19.71 11.99
CA VAL A 106 -20.12 -18.54 11.55
C VAL A 106 -20.08 -18.35 10.02
N TRP A 107 -19.42 -19.25 9.32
CA TRP A 107 -19.36 -19.24 7.86
C TRP A 107 -20.67 -19.74 7.26
N SER A 108 -21.08 -19.15 6.15
CA SER A 108 -22.23 -19.56 5.33
C SER A 108 -21.95 -19.39 3.85
N GLU A 109 -22.73 -20.03 2.98
CA GLU A 109 -22.57 -19.97 1.52
C GLU A 109 -22.84 -18.56 0.94
N GLU A 110 -23.57 -17.71 1.65
CA GLU A 110 -23.84 -16.33 1.26
C GLU A 110 -22.64 -15.39 1.48
N LYS A 111 -21.74 -15.77 2.38
CA LYS A 111 -20.62 -14.91 2.78
C LYS A 111 -19.61 -14.62 1.67
N PRO A 112 -19.15 -15.60 0.85
CA PRO A 112 -18.26 -15.33 -0.27
C PRO A 112 -18.81 -14.32 -1.29
N PRO A 113 -20.06 -14.42 -1.79
CA PRO A 113 -20.63 -13.41 -2.68
C PRO A 113 -20.74 -12.02 -2.05
N GLU A 114 -21.03 -11.92 -0.76
CA GLU A 114 -21.07 -10.63 -0.04
C GLU A 114 -19.67 -10.00 0.04
N CYS A 115 -18.67 -10.80 0.42
CA CYS A 115 -17.28 -10.36 0.45
C CYS A 115 -16.80 -9.92 -0.95
N ALA A 116 -17.13 -10.68 -1.99
CA ALA A 116 -16.76 -10.36 -3.37
C ALA A 116 -17.30 -8.98 -3.83
N LYS A 117 -18.51 -8.59 -3.43
CA LYS A 117 -19.05 -7.26 -3.72
C LYS A 117 -18.21 -6.16 -3.06
N MET A 118 -17.87 -6.33 -1.78
CA MET A 118 -17.02 -5.39 -1.04
C MET A 118 -15.61 -5.33 -1.63
N GLN A 119 -15.04 -6.46 -2.00
CA GLN A 119 -13.70 -6.56 -2.60
C GLN A 119 -13.61 -5.83 -3.92
N LYS A 120 -14.63 -5.89 -4.78
CA LYS A 120 -14.69 -5.13 -6.04
C LYS A 120 -14.60 -3.63 -5.79
N GLU A 121 -15.31 -3.10 -4.80
CA GLU A 121 -15.22 -1.68 -4.44
C GLU A 121 -13.84 -1.30 -3.92
N ILE A 122 -13.23 -2.12 -3.06
CA ILE A 122 -11.89 -1.89 -2.53
C ILE A 122 -10.84 -1.89 -3.67
N VAL A 123 -10.90 -2.88 -4.56
CA VAL A 123 -9.97 -3.01 -5.70
C VAL A 123 -10.12 -1.86 -6.68
N LYS A 124 -11.34 -1.42 -6.99
CA LYS A 124 -11.61 -0.25 -7.82
C LYS A 124 -10.92 1.00 -7.26
N GLN A 125 -11.05 1.25 -5.95
CA GLN A 125 -10.38 2.38 -5.30
C GLN A 125 -8.85 2.22 -5.32
N ALA A 126 -8.33 1.00 -5.10
CA ALA A 126 -6.89 0.74 -5.17
C ALA A 126 -6.32 1.04 -6.57
N ILE A 127 -7.01 0.62 -7.65
CA ILE A 127 -6.59 0.88 -9.04
C ILE A 127 -6.57 2.38 -9.35
N SER A 128 -7.52 3.16 -8.84
CA SER A 128 -7.54 4.62 -9.04
C SER A 128 -6.38 5.34 -8.35
N MET A 129 -5.91 4.80 -7.22
CA MET A 129 -4.76 5.33 -6.47
C MET A 129 -3.41 4.87 -7.02
N LEU A 130 -3.40 3.83 -7.87
CA LEU A 130 -2.17 3.27 -8.44
C LEU A 130 -1.68 4.12 -9.60
N LYS A 131 -0.40 4.50 -9.57
CA LYS A 131 0.26 5.19 -10.70
C LYS A 131 0.27 4.33 -11.97
N PRO A 132 0.32 4.95 -13.15
CA PRO A 132 0.76 4.26 -14.36
C PRO A 132 2.12 3.61 -14.15
N GLY A 133 2.28 2.34 -14.55
CA GLY A 133 3.48 1.54 -14.30
C GLY A 133 3.58 0.96 -12.88
N GLY A 134 2.73 1.40 -11.96
CA GLY A 134 2.68 0.88 -10.58
C GLY A 134 2.22 -0.58 -10.50
N MET A 135 2.49 -1.22 -9.37
CA MET A 135 2.13 -2.63 -9.16
C MET A 135 1.21 -2.78 -7.95
N MET A 136 0.22 -3.65 -8.09
CA MET A 136 -0.72 -4.00 -7.03
C MET A 136 -0.67 -5.50 -6.78
N ILE A 137 -0.66 -5.89 -5.50
CA ILE A 137 -0.88 -7.28 -5.11
C ILE A 137 -2.24 -7.38 -4.41
N TYR A 138 -3.06 -8.31 -4.89
CA TYR A 138 -4.32 -8.70 -4.28
C TYR A 138 -4.17 -10.03 -3.60
N SER A 139 -4.70 -10.19 -2.39
CA SER A 139 -4.68 -11.45 -1.67
C SER A 139 -5.92 -11.64 -0.81
N THR A 140 -6.27 -12.90 -0.59
CA THR A 140 -7.30 -13.36 0.34
C THR A 140 -6.80 -14.56 1.13
N CYS A 141 -7.45 -14.85 2.24
CA CYS A 141 -7.28 -16.10 2.97
C CYS A 141 -8.50 -17.02 2.81
N THR A 142 -9.07 -17.08 1.59
CA THR A 142 -10.20 -17.95 1.26
C THR A 142 -9.90 -18.85 0.06
N PHE A 143 -10.71 -19.88 -0.13
CA PHE A 143 -10.66 -20.74 -1.30
C PHE A 143 -11.77 -20.46 -2.33
N SER A 144 -12.74 -19.61 -1.97
CA SER A 144 -13.90 -19.26 -2.80
C SER A 144 -13.47 -18.62 -4.12
N PRO A 145 -13.90 -19.18 -5.27
CA PRO A 145 -13.60 -18.58 -6.57
C PRO A 145 -14.18 -17.18 -6.76
N GLU A 146 -15.34 -16.91 -6.15
CA GLU A 146 -16.05 -15.63 -6.18
C GLU A 146 -15.16 -14.48 -5.68
N GLU A 147 -14.34 -14.77 -4.67
CA GLU A 147 -13.45 -13.82 -4.03
C GLU A 147 -12.03 -13.84 -4.64
N ASN A 148 -11.71 -14.79 -5.46
CA ASN A 148 -10.39 -15.05 -6.01
C ASN A 148 -10.36 -14.84 -7.53
N GLU A 149 -10.38 -15.91 -8.34
CA GLU A 149 -10.26 -15.81 -9.79
C GLU A 149 -11.34 -14.94 -10.43
N GLN A 150 -12.57 -14.96 -9.90
CA GLN A 150 -13.66 -14.14 -10.45
C GLN A 150 -13.46 -12.64 -10.19
N ILE A 151 -12.81 -12.26 -9.07
CA ILE A 151 -12.40 -10.86 -8.85
C ILE A 151 -11.33 -10.47 -9.87
N ILE A 152 -10.32 -11.30 -10.10
CA ILE A 152 -9.25 -10.98 -11.03
C ILE A 152 -9.76 -10.98 -12.49
N ALA A 153 -10.60 -11.92 -12.88
CA ALA A 153 -11.25 -11.92 -14.18
C ALA A 153 -12.07 -10.64 -14.41
N TRP A 154 -12.82 -10.21 -13.39
CA TRP A 154 -13.53 -8.93 -13.42
C TRP A 154 -12.56 -7.74 -13.56
N VAL A 155 -11.44 -7.71 -12.83
CA VAL A 155 -10.43 -6.64 -12.97
C VAL A 155 -9.91 -6.57 -14.39
N LEU A 156 -9.49 -7.69 -14.97
CA LEU A 156 -8.93 -7.72 -16.34
C LEU A 156 -9.93 -7.28 -17.41
N ARG A 157 -11.22 -7.46 -17.17
CA ARG A 157 -12.29 -7.02 -18.08
C ARG A 157 -12.65 -5.56 -17.93
N GLU A 158 -12.79 -5.07 -16.68
CA GLU A 158 -13.25 -3.69 -16.40
C GLU A 158 -12.11 -2.65 -16.47
N PHE A 159 -10.86 -3.08 -16.27
CA PHE A 159 -9.67 -2.23 -16.24
C PHE A 159 -8.62 -2.77 -17.22
N PRO A 160 -8.77 -2.51 -18.53
CA PRO A 160 -7.88 -3.06 -19.56
C PRO A 160 -6.43 -2.60 -19.43
N GLU A 161 -6.17 -1.53 -18.66
CA GLU A 161 -4.83 -1.10 -18.30
C GLU A 161 -4.14 -1.98 -17.26
N MET A 162 -4.87 -2.89 -16.61
CA MET A 162 -4.31 -3.83 -15.62
C MET A 162 -3.92 -5.15 -16.28
N GLN A 163 -2.74 -5.64 -15.97
CA GLN A 163 -2.23 -6.93 -16.46
C GLN A 163 -1.66 -7.78 -15.33
N LEU A 164 -1.86 -9.09 -15.41
CA LEU A 164 -1.29 -10.04 -14.46
C LEU A 164 0.20 -10.25 -14.73
N ILE A 165 1.00 -10.18 -13.67
CA ILE A 165 2.44 -10.45 -13.69
C ILE A 165 2.68 -11.82 -13.04
N PRO A 166 3.41 -12.75 -13.71
CA PRO A 166 3.72 -14.03 -13.13
C PRO A 166 4.65 -13.86 -11.91
N MET A 167 4.35 -14.59 -10.85
CA MET A 167 5.18 -14.61 -9.66
C MET A 167 6.10 -15.83 -9.68
N LYS A 168 7.37 -15.65 -9.25
CA LYS A 168 8.26 -16.80 -9.03
C LYS A 168 7.63 -17.71 -7.99
N GLY A 169 7.39 -18.96 -8.37
CA GLY A 169 6.82 -19.99 -7.50
C GLY A 169 7.76 -20.41 -6.36
N TYR A 170 7.14 -20.97 -5.32
CA TYR A 170 7.81 -21.77 -4.31
C TYR A 170 7.21 -23.17 -4.34
N GLU A 171 7.91 -24.12 -3.76
CA GLU A 171 7.35 -25.45 -3.49
C GLU A 171 6.02 -25.30 -2.73
N GLY A 172 4.99 -26.02 -3.17
CA GLY A 172 3.63 -25.92 -2.61
C GLY A 172 2.73 -24.85 -3.23
N PHE A 173 3.24 -23.97 -4.12
CA PHE A 173 2.40 -23.05 -4.87
C PHE A 173 1.73 -23.76 -6.03
N SER A 174 0.41 -23.53 -6.17
CA SER A 174 -0.39 -23.97 -7.33
C SER A 174 -0.78 -22.78 -8.18
N GLU A 175 -0.94 -23.00 -9.49
CA GLU A 175 -1.47 -21.98 -10.40
C GLU A 175 -2.93 -21.64 -10.04
N GLY A 176 -3.37 -20.43 -10.43
CA GLY A 176 -4.78 -20.07 -10.43
C GLY A 176 -5.60 -20.97 -11.36
N ARG A 177 -6.91 -20.99 -11.16
CA ARG A 177 -7.88 -21.88 -11.78
C ARG A 177 -8.81 -21.12 -12.75
N PRO A 178 -8.44 -20.95 -14.04
CA PRO A 178 -9.29 -20.28 -15.03
C PRO A 178 -10.69 -20.89 -15.14
N ASP A 179 -10.80 -22.21 -14.98
CA ASP A 179 -12.05 -22.97 -15.00
C ASP A 179 -13.04 -22.61 -13.88
N LEU A 180 -12.57 -21.94 -12.84
CA LEU A 180 -13.41 -21.44 -11.74
C LEU A 180 -13.92 -20.00 -11.98
N ALA A 181 -13.58 -19.39 -13.12
CA ALA A 181 -14.02 -18.05 -13.51
C ALA A 181 -14.52 -18.05 -14.97
N ASP A 182 -13.96 -17.24 -15.84
CA ASP A 182 -14.36 -17.04 -17.23
C ASP A 182 -13.52 -17.82 -18.26
N GLY A 183 -12.62 -18.67 -17.80
CA GLY A 183 -11.72 -19.46 -18.65
C GLY A 183 -10.50 -18.72 -19.18
N ASN A 184 -10.29 -17.46 -18.80
CA ASN A 184 -9.15 -16.67 -19.25
C ASN A 184 -7.82 -17.32 -18.81
N PRO A 185 -6.95 -17.75 -19.74
CA PRO A 185 -5.70 -18.43 -19.41
C PRO A 185 -4.70 -17.58 -18.61
N GLU A 186 -4.81 -16.25 -18.66
CA GLU A 186 -3.99 -15.36 -17.87
C GLU A 186 -4.13 -15.60 -16.35
N LEU A 187 -5.29 -16.10 -15.89
CA LEU A 187 -5.55 -16.43 -14.50
C LEU A 187 -4.61 -17.50 -13.93
N LYS A 188 -3.94 -18.30 -14.78
CA LYS A 188 -2.87 -19.21 -14.34
C LYS A 188 -1.69 -18.49 -13.68
N LYS A 189 -1.50 -17.20 -13.94
CA LYS A 189 -0.47 -16.38 -13.29
C LYS A 189 -0.79 -16.06 -11.81
N CYS A 190 -2.05 -16.25 -11.39
CA CYS A 190 -2.42 -16.20 -9.98
C CYS A 190 -1.84 -17.41 -9.25
N VAL A 191 -1.74 -17.29 -7.93
CA VAL A 191 -1.20 -18.35 -7.07
C VAL A 191 -2.25 -18.76 -6.03
N ARG A 192 -2.47 -20.05 -5.90
CA ARG A 192 -3.18 -20.67 -4.80
C ARG A 192 -2.21 -21.38 -3.87
N ILE A 193 -2.36 -21.15 -2.56
CA ILE A 193 -1.57 -21.79 -1.51
C ILE A 193 -2.52 -22.68 -0.72
N TRP A 194 -2.26 -23.99 -0.78
CA TRP A 194 -3.11 -24.99 -0.17
C TRP A 194 -2.47 -25.53 1.11
N PRO A 195 -3.21 -25.64 2.24
CA PRO A 195 -2.65 -26.15 3.50
C PRO A 195 -2.13 -27.59 3.46
N HIS A 196 -2.52 -28.37 2.46
CA HIS A 196 -2.05 -29.75 2.27
C HIS A 196 -0.81 -29.86 1.39
N HIS A 197 -0.40 -28.76 0.73
CA HIS A 197 0.83 -28.72 -0.07
C HIS A 197 2.00 -28.07 0.70
N MET A 198 1.71 -27.30 1.75
CA MET A 198 2.74 -26.66 2.56
C MET A 198 2.21 -26.31 3.96
N ASP A 199 3.10 -26.23 4.93
CA ASP A 199 2.75 -25.79 6.27
C ASP A 199 2.34 -24.32 6.28
N GLY A 200 1.08 -24.05 6.62
CA GLY A 200 0.54 -22.68 6.66
C GLY A 200 -0.97 -22.62 6.51
N GLU A 201 -1.47 -21.41 6.41
CA GLU A 201 -2.86 -21.13 6.08
C GLU A 201 -3.05 -21.09 4.55
N GLY A 202 -4.31 -21.32 4.11
CA GLY A 202 -4.68 -21.17 2.72
C GLY A 202 -4.70 -19.71 2.29
N HIS A 203 -4.17 -19.45 1.08
CA HIS A 203 -4.18 -18.10 0.50
C HIS A 203 -4.39 -18.15 -1.01
N PHE A 204 -4.94 -17.06 -1.53
CA PHE A 204 -4.90 -16.69 -2.94
C PHE A 204 -4.09 -15.42 -3.11
N VAL A 205 -3.31 -15.32 -4.19
CA VAL A 205 -2.46 -14.16 -4.46
C VAL A 205 -2.44 -13.86 -5.96
N ALA A 206 -2.64 -12.60 -6.33
CA ALA A 206 -2.50 -12.10 -7.69
C ALA A 206 -1.64 -10.83 -7.71
N LEU A 207 -0.57 -10.83 -8.50
CA LEU A 207 0.26 -9.67 -8.74
C LEU A 207 -0.13 -9.04 -10.07
N MET A 208 -0.44 -7.74 -10.05
CA MET A 208 -0.88 -6.99 -11.22
C MET A 208 -0.03 -5.73 -11.40
N GLN A 209 0.07 -5.28 -12.63
CA GLN A 209 0.71 -4.02 -13.00
C GLN A 209 -0.23 -3.18 -13.85
N LYS A 210 -0.27 -1.87 -13.58
CA LYS A 210 -0.96 -0.90 -14.41
C LYS A 210 -0.06 -0.48 -15.56
N SER A 211 -0.58 -0.45 -16.80
CA SER A 211 0.15 -0.02 -18.00
C SER A 211 0.71 1.39 -17.80
N ARG A 212 1.86 1.66 -18.40
CA ARG A 212 2.36 3.03 -18.54
C ARG A 212 1.57 3.73 -19.64
N THR A 213 1.27 5.01 -19.46
CA THR A 213 0.77 5.83 -20.56
C THR A 213 1.94 6.16 -21.51
N PRO A 214 1.73 6.15 -22.83
CA PRO A 214 2.82 6.40 -23.80
C PRO A 214 3.56 7.74 -23.60
N GLU A 215 2.93 8.72 -22.98
CA GLU A 215 3.52 10.05 -22.68
C GLU A 215 4.60 10.03 -21.58
N MET A 216 4.75 8.93 -20.83
CA MET A 216 5.75 8.83 -19.76
C MET A 216 7.11 8.27 -20.23
N ASP A 217 7.19 7.71 -21.41
CA ASP A 217 8.45 7.14 -21.95
C ASP A 217 9.39 8.21 -22.52
N ASP A 218 8.93 9.47 -22.71
CA ASP A 218 9.72 10.59 -23.27
C ASP A 218 10.40 11.48 -22.20
N VAL A 219 10.23 11.20 -20.93
CA VAL A 219 10.94 11.92 -19.86
C VAL A 219 12.26 11.21 -19.55
N SER A 220 13.29 11.52 -20.35
CA SER A 220 14.68 11.16 -20.03
C SER A 220 15.09 11.74 -18.68
N PRO A 221 15.95 11.04 -17.88
CA PRO A 221 16.33 11.45 -16.53
C PRO A 221 17.05 12.84 -16.45
N GLU A 222 17.41 13.42 -17.59
CA GLU A 222 18.08 14.72 -17.64
C GLU A 222 17.18 15.93 -17.34
N LYS A 223 15.85 15.82 -17.42
CA LYS A 223 14.93 16.94 -17.13
C LYS A 223 14.51 17.05 -15.65
N SER A 224 14.83 16.07 -14.82
CA SER A 224 14.51 16.14 -13.38
C SER A 224 15.50 17.00 -12.58
N SER A 225 16.70 17.30 -13.12
CA SER A 225 17.68 18.15 -12.44
C SER A 225 17.39 19.66 -12.57
N ALA A 226 16.58 20.06 -13.56
CA ALA A 226 16.27 21.48 -13.78
C ALA A 226 15.28 22.06 -12.78
N TYR A 227 14.38 21.23 -12.22
CA TYR A 227 13.40 21.68 -11.22
C TYR A 227 13.98 21.80 -9.79
N ILE A 228 15.15 21.20 -9.52
CA ILE A 228 15.80 21.28 -8.20
C ILE A 228 16.61 22.56 -8.07
N SER A 229 17.13 23.15 -9.17
CA SER A 229 17.92 24.37 -9.16
C SER A 229 17.10 25.65 -8.94
N GLU A 230 15.84 25.69 -9.32
CA GLU A 230 14.97 26.87 -9.08
C GLU A 230 14.39 26.94 -7.67
N ALA A 231 14.25 25.79 -6.98
CA ALA A 231 13.75 25.76 -5.60
C ALA A 231 14.81 26.17 -4.57
N ASP A 232 16.10 26.04 -4.89
CA ASP A 232 17.21 26.42 -3.99
C ASP A 232 17.55 27.93 -4.03
N GLU A 233 17.21 28.66 -5.10
CA GLU A 233 17.43 30.09 -5.17
C GLU A 233 16.38 30.92 -4.41
N GLU A 234 15.15 30.48 -4.28
CA GLU A 234 14.12 31.16 -3.46
C GLU A 234 14.27 30.95 -1.94
N SER A 235 15.03 29.93 -1.50
CA SER A 235 15.24 29.69 -0.06
C SER A 235 16.38 30.53 0.54
N SER A 236 17.31 31.07 -0.24
CA SER A 236 18.45 31.86 0.25
C SER A 236 18.07 33.26 0.67
N ASP A 237 17.06 33.90 0.12
CA ASP A 237 16.63 35.25 0.47
C ASP A 237 15.83 35.33 1.76
N HIS A 238 15.26 34.22 2.24
CA HIS A 238 14.49 34.23 3.50
C HIS A 238 15.35 34.11 4.77
N ASP A 239 16.56 33.58 4.71
CA ASP A 239 17.46 33.43 5.88
C ASP A 239 18.23 34.71 6.19
N ASP A 240 18.53 35.59 5.22
CA ASP A 240 19.20 36.85 5.43
C ASP A 240 18.30 37.90 6.13
N VAL A 241 16.99 37.83 5.90
CA VAL A 241 16.02 38.72 6.59
C VAL A 241 15.86 38.34 8.07
N LYS A 242 15.95 37.04 8.43
CA LYS A 242 15.90 36.57 9.81
C LYS A 242 17.17 36.89 10.61
N LYS A 243 18.35 36.85 9.96
CA LYS A 243 19.63 37.26 10.62
C LYS A 243 19.69 38.73 10.90
N LYS A 244 19.19 39.61 10.01
CA LYS A 244 19.13 41.06 10.26
C LYS A 244 18.17 41.46 11.40
N LYS A 245 16.99 40.76 11.52
CA LYS A 245 16.04 41.01 12.62
C LYS A 245 16.55 40.54 14.01
N LYS A 246 17.37 39.46 14.05
CA LYS A 246 18.00 39.02 15.33
C LYS A 246 19.11 39.95 15.81
N LYS A 247 19.92 40.55 14.92
CA LYS A 247 20.96 41.55 15.29
C LYS A 247 20.33 42.82 15.79
N ALA A 248 19.23 43.31 15.21
CA ALA A 248 18.54 44.52 15.67
C ALA A 248 17.87 44.37 17.06
N LYS A 249 17.37 43.15 17.39
CA LYS A 249 16.81 42.88 18.73
C LYS A 249 17.88 42.76 19.83
N LYS A 250 19.09 42.28 19.52
CA LYS A 250 20.19 42.16 20.49
C LYS A 250 20.78 43.55 20.85
N GLY A 251 20.95 44.43 19.85
CA GLY A 251 21.43 45.81 20.12
C GLY A 251 20.48 46.67 20.96
N ARG A 252 19.15 46.44 20.87
CA ARG A 252 18.16 47.14 21.72
C ARG A 252 18.12 46.65 23.18
N LYS A 253 18.51 45.39 23.42
CA LYS A 253 18.54 44.82 24.78
C LYS A 253 19.76 45.33 25.56
N ASP A 254 20.92 45.40 24.92
CA ASP A 254 22.16 45.88 25.50
C ASP A 254 22.11 47.40 25.81
N GLN A 255 21.32 48.17 25.06
CA GLN A 255 21.14 49.61 25.33
C GLN A 255 20.15 49.88 26.49
N LYS A 256 19.21 48.97 26.75
CA LYS A 256 18.27 49.07 27.86
C LYS A 256 18.89 48.66 29.21
N GLU A 257 19.85 47.74 29.21
CA GLU A 257 20.59 47.32 30.39
C GLU A 257 21.65 48.38 30.84
N ARG A 258 22.21 49.16 29.92
CA ARG A 258 23.13 50.26 30.26
C ARG A 258 22.44 51.48 30.90
N ASN A 259 21.14 51.69 30.65
CA ASN A 259 20.38 52.80 31.24
C ASN A 259 19.77 52.49 32.62
N ILE A 260 19.97 51.33 33.19
CA ILE A 260 19.49 50.92 34.52
C ILE A 260 20.62 51.00 35.57
N GLN A 261 21.88 51.18 35.13
CA GLN A 261 23.05 51.32 36.08
C GLN A 261 23.45 52.73 36.45
N PHE A 262 22.75 53.77 35.96
CA PHE A 262 22.96 55.16 36.35
C PHE A 262 21.60 55.84 36.60
N GLY A 263 20.91 55.43 37.68
CA GLY A 263 19.73 56.10 38.23
C GLY A 263 19.52 55.68 39.65
#